data_c76eee3eb84ebcb17ebadf38b34e83ba
#
_entry.id   c76eee3eb84ebcb17ebadf38b34e83ba
#
_cell.length_a   1.000
_cell.length_b   1.000
_cell.length_c   1.000
_cell.angle_alpha   90.00
_cell.angle_beta   90.00
_cell.angle_gamma   90.00
#
_symmetry.space_group_name_H-M   'P 1'
#
loop_
_entity.id
_entity.type
_entity.pdbx_description
1 polymer ?
#
loop_
_entity_poly.entity_id
_entity_poly.type
_entity_poly.pdbx_seq_one_letter_code
_entity_poly.pdbx_strand_id
1 'polypeptide(L)'
;MAMVFAGMAKAEDGHQLWLRYQPINKATITGPECIAAQELKAYSKQNVTLKLDANMEQDAYSINNGVITAKNEIGLLYGAYALLRGETAGSKPFYKLRILNHWDNLNGSIERGYAGLSIFWKGKAGERKIHGRSIFVEDSEQPIDTELIKEYARANASIGINGTVLNNVNASPKMLSATYINKVKEIADILRPYGIKVYLSVNFASPMSIPAKGFNGGKPLKTADPLNNKVKAWWKAKAKEIYAQISDFGGFLVKANSEGQPGPFDYKRTHADGANMLADAVKPYGGIIMWRSFVYGAANSGEDRVKQAVSEFKNLDGKFRDNVILQSKNGPLDFQPREPYAPIFDNIKQTKQMAELQITQEYLGQSRHLVYLAPMWREFFGFVAPDKLVGIAGVANIGLDKNWCGHHFSQANWYAFGRLAWNPNLTSEQIADEWLNQTFGGNHNYQLSTINYQLLSVMLRSREACVDYMMPIGLHHIFAFDEHYGPEPNGYIAQYPIEWCPVYYHRANNDSIGFDRTHTGSNATVQYREPYCTIYDDINTCPERYLLWFHRVPWTYRLKSGRTVYEEMEYRYTRGVNEVEDFIRVWNEAKPYIDEQRWQEVDARLQHQLENANQWKTTCLNYFGSFQKR
;
A
#
# COMPACT_ATOMS: atom_id res chain seq x y z
N MET A 1 -34.83 -34.71 30.33
CA MET A 1 -33.38 -34.37 30.28
C MET A 1 -33.08 -33.95 28.83
N ALA A 2 -33.19 -32.66 28.53
CA ALA A 2 -32.93 -32.11 27.20
C ALA A 2 -31.45 -31.77 27.11
N MET A 3 -30.70 -32.50 26.30
CA MET A 3 -29.34 -32.15 25.93
C MET A 3 -29.38 -30.88 25.08
N VAL A 4 -28.96 -29.77 25.66
CA VAL A 4 -28.63 -28.57 24.91
C VAL A 4 -27.31 -28.86 24.20
N PHE A 5 -27.33 -29.08 22.90
CA PHE A 5 -26.14 -29.00 22.05
C PHE A 5 -25.74 -27.54 22.01
N ALA A 6 -24.84 -27.13 22.89
CA ALA A 6 -24.05 -25.93 22.72
C ALA A 6 -23.15 -26.20 21.51
N GLY A 7 -23.54 -25.72 20.33
CA GLY A 7 -22.66 -25.63 19.20
C GLY A 7 -21.46 -24.82 19.65
N MET A 8 -20.27 -25.43 19.64
CA MET A 8 -19.01 -24.68 19.82
C MET A 8 -18.99 -23.61 18.73
N ALA A 9 -19.24 -22.36 19.09
CA ALA A 9 -18.96 -21.25 18.22
C ALA A 9 -17.47 -21.35 17.87
N LYS A 10 -17.15 -21.53 16.58
CA LYS A 10 -15.77 -21.46 16.11
C LYS A 10 -15.22 -20.12 16.60
N ALA A 11 -14.06 -20.15 17.27
CA ALA A 11 -13.37 -18.95 17.69
C ALA A 11 -13.17 -18.04 16.46
N GLU A 12 -13.45 -16.75 16.62
CA GLU A 12 -13.39 -15.75 15.56
C GLU A 12 -11.96 -15.19 15.47
N ASP A 13 -11.19 -15.67 14.52
CA ASP A 13 -9.78 -15.34 14.35
C ASP A 13 -9.49 -14.24 13.32
N GLY A 14 -10.54 -13.65 12.74
CA GLY A 14 -10.40 -12.60 11.72
C GLY A 14 -10.20 -13.10 10.29
N HIS A 15 -10.13 -14.42 10.08
CA HIS A 15 -9.84 -14.98 8.75
C HIS A 15 -10.89 -14.62 7.69
N GLN A 16 -12.14 -14.46 8.08
CA GLN A 16 -13.23 -14.11 7.15
C GLN A 16 -13.17 -12.66 6.65
N LEU A 17 -12.28 -11.84 7.17
CA LEU A 17 -12.15 -10.42 6.82
C LEU A 17 -13.47 -9.67 7.08
N TRP A 18 -13.95 -8.89 6.11
CA TRP A 18 -15.26 -8.23 6.05
C TRP A 18 -16.33 -9.11 5.36
N LEU A 19 -15.99 -10.32 4.89
CA LEU A 19 -16.88 -11.24 4.17
C LEU A 19 -17.65 -12.17 5.12
N ARG A 20 -18.21 -11.61 6.20
CA ARG A 20 -18.89 -12.35 7.28
C ARG A 20 -20.37 -12.55 7.00
N TYR A 21 -20.70 -12.80 5.73
CA TYR A 21 -22.07 -13.08 5.35
C TYR A 21 -22.54 -14.40 5.96
N GLN A 22 -23.73 -14.39 6.60
CA GLN A 22 -24.32 -15.60 7.12
C GLN A 22 -24.99 -16.39 5.98
N PRO A 23 -24.71 -17.69 5.83
CA PRO A 23 -25.37 -18.51 4.82
C PRO A 23 -26.88 -18.54 5.03
N ILE A 24 -27.64 -18.12 4.04
CA ILE A 24 -29.10 -18.09 4.07
C ILE A 24 -29.66 -19.21 3.22
N ASN A 25 -29.10 -19.49 2.04
CA ASN A 25 -29.44 -20.55 1.10
C ASN A 25 -30.95 -20.63 0.74
N LYS A 26 -31.64 -19.48 0.72
CA LYS A 26 -33.10 -19.40 0.45
C LYS A 26 -33.43 -18.60 -0.81
N ALA A 27 -32.47 -17.80 -1.32
CA ALA A 27 -32.70 -16.94 -2.47
C ALA A 27 -32.76 -17.76 -3.77
N THR A 28 -33.73 -17.48 -4.63
CA THR A 28 -33.74 -17.96 -6.02
C THR A 28 -32.91 -17.02 -6.87
N ILE A 29 -31.85 -17.54 -7.50
CA ILE A 29 -30.98 -16.78 -8.39
C ILE A 29 -31.21 -17.27 -9.82
N THR A 30 -31.54 -16.35 -10.71
CA THR A 30 -31.78 -16.65 -12.14
C THR A 30 -30.73 -15.93 -13.00
N GLY A 31 -30.35 -16.51 -14.14
CA GLY A 31 -29.36 -15.98 -15.07
C GLY A 31 -28.18 -16.92 -15.28
N PRO A 32 -27.00 -16.39 -15.70
CA PRO A 32 -25.83 -17.21 -15.97
C PRO A 32 -25.27 -17.87 -14.70
N GLU A 33 -24.83 -19.12 -14.84
CA GLU A 33 -24.10 -19.81 -13.77
C GLU A 33 -22.66 -19.27 -13.73
N CYS A 34 -22.35 -18.49 -12.69
CA CYS A 34 -21.06 -17.83 -12.48
C CYS A 34 -20.80 -17.66 -10.97
N ILE A 35 -19.63 -17.13 -10.62
CA ILE A 35 -19.26 -16.88 -9.19
C ILE A 35 -20.28 -15.94 -8.53
N ALA A 36 -20.77 -14.91 -9.24
CA ALA A 36 -21.80 -14.01 -8.72
C ALA A 36 -23.08 -14.77 -8.31
N ALA A 37 -23.51 -15.74 -9.13
CA ALA A 37 -24.67 -16.58 -8.81
C ALA A 37 -24.42 -17.45 -7.58
N GLN A 38 -23.22 -18.01 -7.42
CA GLN A 38 -22.83 -18.82 -6.26
C GLN A 38 -22.85 -18.00 -4.97
N GLU A 39 -22.23 -16.82 -4.96
CA GLU A 39 -22.23 -15.90 -3.81
C GLU A 39 -23.65 -15.49 -3.41
N LEU A 40 -24.48 -15.13 -4.39
CA LEU A 40 -25.86 -14.74 -4.11
C LEU A 40 -26.74 -15.90 -3.65
N LYS A 41 -26.60 -17.11 -4.21
CA LYS A 41 -27.31 -18.32 -3.72
C LYS A 41 -26.97 -18.57 -2.26
N ALA A 42 -25.71 -18.40 -1.86
CA ALA A 42 -25.28 -18.64 -0.49
C ALA A 42 -25.76 -17.56 0.50
N TYR A 43 -25.70 -16.29 0.11
CA TYR A 43 -25.75 -15.19 1.08
C TYR A 43 -26.85 -14.15 0.85
N SER A 44 -27.55 -14.15 -0.29
CA SER A 44 -28.61 -13.16 -0.55
C SER A 44 -29.84 -13.38 0.33
N LYS A 45 -30.39 -12.28 0.85
CA LYS A 45 -31.68 -12.26 1.59
C LYS A 45 -32.89 -12.18 0.66
N GLN A 46 -32.69 -11.95 -0.63
CA GLN A 46 -33.75 -11.76 -1.62
C GLN A 46 -33.45 -12.49 -2.93
N ASN A 47 -34.48 -12.75 -3.71
CA ASN A 47 -34.33 -13.31 -5.06
C ASN A 47 -33.62 -12.29 -5.96
N VAL A 48 -32.71 -12.77 -6.82
CA VAL A 48 -31.94 -11.91 -7.72
C VAL A 48 -31.92 -12.50 -9.13
N THR A 49 -32.07 -11.62 -10.12
CA THR A 49 -31.86 -11.94 -11.54
C THR A 49 -30.55 -11.33 -12.03
N LEU A 50 -29.69 -12.18 -12.59
CA LEU A 50 -28.45 -11.76 -13.23
C LEU A 50 -28.67 -11.60 -14.74
N LYS A 51 -28.28 -10.46 -15.31
CA LYS A 51 -28.47 -10.15 -16.72
C LYS A 51 -27.19 -9.63 -17.34
N LEU A 52 -26.84 -10.16 -18.51
CA LEU A 52 -25.74 -9.63 -19.31
C LEU A 52 -26.26 -8.63 -20.35
N ASP A 53 -25.56 -7.48 -20.47
CA ASP A 53 -25.83 -6.47 -21.47
C ASP A 53 -24.50 -5.95 -22.04
N ALA A 54 -24.21 -6.28 -23.30
CA ALA A 54 -22.99 -5.94 -24.00
C ALA A 54 -22.76 -4.43 -24.15
N ASN A 55 -23.81 -3.61 -24.02
CA ASN A 55 -23.74 -2.15 -24.13
C ASN A 55 -23.23 -1.48 -22.84
N MET A 56 -23.19 -2.17 -21.72
CA MET A 56 -22.65 -1.62 -20.48
C MET A 56 -21.12 -1.40 -20.57
N GLU A 57 -20.61 -0.45 -19.79
CA GLU A 57 -19.18 -0.24 -19.66
C GLU A 57 -18.50 -1.44 -18.97
N GLN A 58 -17.22 -1.62 -19.27
CA GLN A 58 -16.41 -2.65 -18.62
C GLN A 58 -16.36 -2.43 -17.09
N ASP A 59 -16.51 -3.51 -16.32
CA ASP A 59 -16.52 -3.53 -14.85
C ASP A 59 -17.71 -2.77 -14.18
N ALA A 60 -18.57 -2.10 -14.96
CA ALA A 60 -19.78 -1.47 -14.43
C ALA A 60 -20.89 -2.48 -14.15
N TYR A 61 -21.74 -2.14 -13.21
CA TYR A 61 -22.98 -2.86 -12.91
C TYR A 61 -24.15 -1.89 -12.64
N SER A 62 -25.37 -2.36 -12.84
CA SER A 62 -26.58 -1.69 -12.32
C SER A 62 -27.33 -2.65 -11.41
N ILE A 63 -27.97 -2.10 -10.37
CA ILE A 63 -28.87 -2.83 -9.47
C ILE A 63 -30.22 -2.11 -9.53
N ASN A 64 -31.28 -2.85 -9.90
CA ASN A 64 -32.62 -2.31 -9.97
C ASN A 64 -33.66 -3.41 -9.67
N ASN A 65 -34.45 -3.24 -8.61
CA ASN A 65 -35.54 -4.15 -8.23
C ASN A 65 -35.12 -5.64 -8.24
N GLY A 66 -33.98 -5.98 -7.63
CA GLY A 66 -33.48 -7.35 -7.58
C GLY A 66 -32.85 -7.85 -8.89
N VAL A 67 -32.67 -6.99 -9.89
CA VAL A 67 -31.95 -7.32 -11.12
C VAL A 67 -30.57 -6.69 -11.09
N ILE A 68 -29.53 -7.50 -11.24
CA ILE A 68 -28.14 -7.04 -11.45
C ILE A 68 -27.82 -7.19 -12.94
N THR A 69 -27.50 -6.09 -13.59
CA THR A 69 -27.10 -6.08 -15.00
C THR A 69 -25.66 -5.62 -15.14
N ALA A 70 -24.85 -6.29 -15.96
CA ALA A 70 -23.47 -5.94 -16.26
C ALA A 70 -23.06 -6.41 -17.65
N LYS A 71 -21.92 -5.93 -18.13
CA LYS A 71 -21.37 -6.32 -19.44
C LYS A 71 -20.95 -7.79 -19.49
N ASN A 72 -20.40 -8.30 -18.41
CA ASN A 72 -19.85 -9.65 -18.28
C ASN A 72 -19.99 -10.16 -16.84
N GLU A 73 -19.55 -11.40 -16.60
CA GLU A 73 -19.64 -12.06 -15.31
C GLU A 73 -18.87 -11.34 -14.20
N ILE A 74 -17.76 -10.64 -14.53
CA ILE A 74 -16.97 -9.87 -13.56
C ILE A 74 -17.78 -8.67 -13.06
N GLY A 75 -18.45 -7.94 -13.95
CA GLY A 75 -19.36 -6.85 -13.55
C GLY A 75 -20.54 -7.36 -12.72
N LEU A 76 -21.08 -8.55 -13.04
CA LEU A 76 -22.10 -9.20 -12.20
C LEU A 76 -21.57 -9.53 -10.80
N LEU A 77 -20.30 -9.97 -10.70
CA LEU A 77 -19.67 -10.27 -9.42
C LEU A 77 -19.49 -9.01 -8.57
N TYR A 78 -19.06 -7.90 -9.16
CA TYR A 78 -18.99 -6.62 -8.46
C TYR A 78 -20.38 -6.15 -7.98
N GLY A 79 -21.41 -6.30 -8.82
CA GLY A 79 -22.79 -6.01 -8.46
C GLY A 79 -23.34 -6.92 -7.36
N ALA A 80 -22.95 -8.20 -7.36
CA ALA A 80 -23.32 -9.14 -6.31
C ALA A 80 -22.75 -8.73 -4.95
N TYR A 81 -21.47 -8.41 -4.88
CA TYR A 81 -20.86 -7.92 -3.64
C TYR A 81 -21.40 -6.56 -3.20
N ALA A 82 -21.73 -5.67 -4.14
CA ALA A 82 -22.41 -4.43 -3.83
C ALA A 82 -23.77 -4.66 -3.16
N LEU A 83 -24.58 -5.55 -3.73
CA LEU A 83 -25.88 -5.94 -3.15
C LEU A 83 -25.72 -6.55 -1.76
N LEU A 84 -24.72 -7.43 -1.57
CA LEU A 84 -24.45 -8.07 -0.27
C LEU A 84 -23.98 -7.06 0.79
N ARG A 85 -23.32 -5.96 0.39
CA ARG A 85 -23.01 -4.82 1.26
C ARG A 85 -24.21 -3.92 1.56
N GLY A 86 -25.35 -4.13 0.88
CA GLY A 86 -26.55 -3.30 1.04
C GLY A 86 -26.66 -2.15 0.04
N GLU A 87 -25.82 -2.10 -1.00
CA GLU A 87 -25.96 -1.12 -2.08
C GLU A 87 -27.17 -1.47 -2.96
N THR A 88 -27.92 -0.45 -3.37
CA THR A 88 -29.17 -0.61 -4.17
C THR A 88 -29.10 0.07 -5.53
N ALA A 89 -28.00 0.76 -5.83
CA ALA A 89 -27.79 1.49 -7.07
C ALA A 89 -26.64 0.91 -7.89
N GLY A 90 -26.63 1.22 -9.18
CA GLY A 90 -25.52 0.87 -10.07
C GLY A 90 -24.27 1.70 -9.79
N SER A 91 -23.12 1.16 -10.17
CA SER A 91 -21.83 1.82 -10.04
C SER A 91 -20.86 1.36 -11.13
N LYS A 92 -19.80 2.16 -11.33
CA LYS A 92 -18.65 1.80 -12.17
C LYS A 92 -17.36 2.25 -11.50
N PRO A 93 -16.24 1.54 -11.71
CA PRO A 93 -14.97 1.93 -11.11
C PRO A 93 -14.46 3.24 -11.73
N PHE A 94 -13.94 4.12 -10.89
CA PHE A 94 -13.27 5.34 -11.33
C PHE A 94 -11.95 5.03 -12.03
N TYR A 95 -11.12 4.19 -11.40
CA TYR A 95 -9.83 3.78 -11.96
C TYR A 95 -9.94 2.48 -12.72
N LYS A 96 -9.29 2.45 -13.92
CA LYS A 96 -9.14 1.21 -14.70
C LYS A 96 -8.12 0.25 -14.08
N LEU A 97 -7.12 0.77 -13.38
CA LEU A 97 -6.06 0.01 -12.72
C LEU A 97 -6.19 0.18 -11.20
N ARG A 98 -6.52 -0.91 -10.53
CA ARG A 98 -6.75 -1.02 -9.09
C ARG A 98 -5.92 -2.19 -8.59
N ILE A 99 -4.63 -1.92 -8.30
CA ILE A 99 -3.59 -2.95 -8.23
C ILE A 99 -3.03 -3.06 -6.82
N LEU A 100 -2.85 -4.29 -6.33
CA LEU A 100 -2.04 -4.57 -5.15
C LEU A 100 -0.60 -4.91 -5.58
N ASN A 101 0.37 -4.34 -4.89
CA ASN A 101 1.78 -4.65 -5.05
C ASN A 101 2.25 -5.46 -3.83
N HIS A 102 2.46 -6.74 -4.00
CA HIS A 102 3.08 -7.57 -2.98
C HIS A 102 4.60 -7.43 -3.02
N TRP A 103 5.20 -7.32 -1.84
CA TRP A 103 6.66 -7.33 -1.72
C TRP A 103 7.15 -8.69 -1.19
N ASP A 104 6.59 -9.72 -1.77
CA ASP A 104 6.81 -11.12 -1.44
C ASP A 104 8.07 -11.65 -2.13
N ASN A 105 8.97 -12.24 -1.35
CA ASN A 105 10.19 -12.85 -1.85
C ASN A 105 9.97 -14.33 -2.17
N LEU A 106 10.76 -14.88 -3.10
CA LEU A 106 10.64 -16.27 -3.54
C LEU A 106 10.96 -17.29 -2.44
N ASN A 107 11.60 -16.86 -1.35
CA ASN A 107 11.83 -17.68 -0.16
C ASN A 107 10.65 -17.64 0.85
N GLY A 108 9.55 -17.01 0.51
CA GLY A 108 8.36 -16.92 1.34
C GLY A 108 8.36 -15.78 2.37
N SER A 109 9.45 -15.03 2.54
CA SER A 109 9.44 -13.81 3.35
C SER A 109 8.73 -12.67 2.63
N ILE A 110 8.25 -11.69 3.37
CA ILE A 110 7.66 -10.47 2.82
C ILE A 110 8.48 -9.29 3.32
N GLU A 111 8.99 -8.48 2.40
CA GLU A 111 9.66 -7.23 2.74
C GLU A 111 8.60 -6.18 3.08
N ARG A 112 8.74 -5.49 4.20
CA ARG A 112 7.74 -4.52 4.70
C ARG A 112 6.32 -5.08 4.84
N GLY A 113 6.18 -6.42 4.94
CA GLY A 113 4.94 -7.10 5.27
C GLY A 113 4.96 -7.56 6.73
N TYR A 114 3.88 -7.30 7.47
CA TYR A 114 3.82 -7.53 8.92
C TYR A 114 2.70 -8.51 9.29
N ALA A 115 2.37 -9.40 8.35
CA ALA A 115 1.27 -10.35 8.45
C ALA A 115 1.71 -11.81 8.20
N GLY A 116 2.90 -12.15 8.65
CA GLY A 116 3.45 -13.50 8.48
C GLY A 116 4.17 -13.70 7.15
N LEU A 117 4.19 -14.92 6.65
CA LEU A 117 4.86 -15.30 5.40
C LEU A 117 3.96 -15.09 4.17
N SER A 118 4.57 -15.17 2.99
CA SER A 118 3.88 -15.05 1.70
C SER A 118 2.78 -16.08 1.50
N ILE A 119 1.64 -15.64 0.98
CA ILE A 119 0.56 -16.52 0.53
C ILE A 119 0.85 -17.16 -0.84
N PHE A 120 1.80 -16.62 -1.62
CA PHE A 120 2.13 -17.09 -2.97
C PHE A 120 3.36 -17.99 -3.03
N TRP A 121 4.40 -17.65 -2.27
CA TRP A 121 5.70 -18.30 -2.34
C TRP A 121 5.99 -19.00 -1.04
N LYS A 122 6.52 -20.22 -1.14
CA LYS A 122 6.89 -21.01 0.03
C LYS A 122 8.39 -21.16 0.11
N GLY A 123 8.90 -20.99 1.33
CA GLY A 123 10.28 -21.28 1.69
C GLY A 123 10.33 -22.28 2.83
N LYS A 124 11.50 -22.82 3.10
CA LYS A 124 11.77 -23.65 4.25
C LYS A 124 12.80 -22.99 5.16
N ALA A 125 12.72 -23.25 6.46
CA ALA A 125 13.73 -22.78 7.40
C ALA A 125 15.10 -23.34 6.98
N GLY A 126 16.07 -22.43 6.77
CA GLY A 126 17.45 -22.81 6.50
C GLY A 126 18.20 -23.17 7.79
N GLU A 127 19.25 -24.00 7.67
CA GLU A 127 20.10 -24.37 8.80
C GLU A 127 20.96 -23.21 9.32
N ARG A 128 21.08 -22.10 8.57
CA ARG A 128 21.83 -20.91 8.94
C ARG A 128 20.98 -19.85 9.63
N LYS A 129 21.53 -19.29 10.71
CA LYS A 129 21.01 -18.08 11.34
C LYS A 129 21.92 -16.91 10.99
N ILE A 130 21.36 -15.79 10.49
CA ILE A 130 22.06 -14.50 10.37
C ILE A 130 21.50 -13.60 11.47
N HIS A 131 22.38 -13.03 12.29
CA HIS A 131 22.01 -12.19 13.45
C HIS A 131 20.95 -12.82 14.35
N GLY A 132 21.02 -14.14 14.58
CA GLY A 132 20.07 -14.86 15.43
C GLY A 132 18.70 -15.17 14.81
N ARG A 133 18.41 -14.68 13.60
CA ARG A 133 17.16 -14.94 12.87
C ARG A 133 17.31 -16.14 11.93
N SER A 134 16.31 -17.01 11.89
CA SER A 134 16.25 -18.11 10.92
C SER A 134 16.23 -17.57 9.50
N ILE A 135 17.08 -18.12 8.63
CA ILE A 135 17.05 -17.80 7.21
C ILE A 135 16.01 -18.70 6.56
N PHE A 136 15.13 -18.11 5.77
CA PHE A 136 14.27 -18.85 4.86
C PHE A 136 15.00 -19.04 3.53
N VAL A 137 15.06 -20.26 3.06
CA VAL A 137 15.54 -20.60 1.72
C VAL A 137 14.35 -20.92 0.83
N GLU A 138 14.49 -20.53 -0.43
CA GLU A 138 13.53 -20.77 -1.48
C GLU A 138 13.21 -22.26 -1.62
N ASP A 139 11.92 -22.61 -1.69
CA ASP A 139 11.43 -23.94 -2.00
C ASP A 139 10.48 -23.89 -3.20
N SER A 140 11.07 -23.95 -4.39
CA SER A 140 10.35 -23.86 -5.65
C SER A 140 9.48 -25.10 -5.97
N GLU A 141 9.64 -26.19 -5.24
CA GLU A 141 8.88 -27.42 -5.44
C GLU A 141 7.55 -27.43 -4.66
N GLN A 142 7.43 -26.62 -3.60
CA GLN A 142 6.19 -26.54 -2.84
C GLN A 142 5.02 -26.05 -3.71
N PRO A 143 3.86 -26.72 -3.70
CA PRO A 143 2.69 -26.28 -4.44
C PRO A 143 2.12 -24.99 -3.86
N ILE A 144 1.39 -24.25 -4.68
CA ILE A 144 0.55 -23.14 -4.22
C ILE A 144 -0.63 -23.67 -3.39
N ASP A 145 -1.14 -22.84 -2.49
CA ASP A 145 -2.37 -23.12 -1.75
C ASP A 145 -3.57 -22.59 -2.52
N THR A 146 -4.22 -23.46 -3.28
CA THR A 146 -5.31 -23.09 -4.20
C THR A 146 -6.49 -22.46 -3.46
N GLU A 147 -6.88 -23.00 -2.29
CA GLU A 147 -8.04 -22.49 -1.55
C GLU A 147 -7.72 -21.11 -0.95
N LEU A 148 -6.54 -20.93 -0.36
CA LEU A 148 -6.12 -19.64 0.15
C LEU A 148 -6.07 -18.56 -0.95
N ILE A 149 -5.60 -18.91 -2.16
CA ILE A 149 -5.59 -17.98 -3.30
C ILE A 149 -7.01 -17.66 -3.78
N LYS A 150 -7.97 -18.60 -3.71
CA LYS A 150 -9.38 -18.31 -3.99
C LYS A 150 -9.99 -17.36 -2.95
N GLU A 151 -9.70 -17.55 -1.66
CA GLU A 151 -10.16 -16.67 -0.59
C GLU A 151 -9.59 -15.25 -0.78
N TYR A 152 -8.29 -15.14 -1.11
CA TYR A 152 -7.66 -13.88 -1.49
C TYR A 152 -8.34 -13.23 -2.71
N ALA A 153 -8.66 -14.00 -3.75
CA ALA A 153 -9.35 -13.51 -4.93
C ALA A 153 -10.76 -13.00 -4.60
N ARG A 154 -11.49 -13.75 -3.78
CA ARG A 154 -12.82 -13.41 -3.28
C ARG A 154 -12.80 -12.07 -2.51
N ALA A 155 -11.86 -11.92 -1.59
CA ALA A 155 -11.68 -10.68 -0.82
C ALA A 155 -11.41 -9.48 -1.73
N ASN A 156 -10.49 -9.60 -2.67
CA ASN A 156 -10.14 -8.54 -3.62
C ASN A 156 -11.31 -8.18 -4.56
N ALA A 157 -11.99 -9.16 -5.13
CA ALA A 157 -13.15 -8.91 -6.00
C ALA A 157 -14.26 -8.17 -5.24
N SER A 158 -14.46 -8.49 -3.95
CA SER A 158 -15.50 -7.86 -3.13
C SER A 158 -15.32 -6.34 -2.94
N ILE A 159 -14.10 -5.83 -3.10
CA ILE A 159 -13.75 -4.41 -2.99
C ILE A 159 -13.28 -3.82 -4.33
N GLY A 160 -13.40 -4.58 -5.42
CA GLY A 160 -13.14 -4.09 -6.77
C GLY A 160 -11.68 -4.04 -7.21
N ILE A 161 -10.74 -4.69 -6.54
CA ILE A 161 -9.35 -4.86 -6.98
C ILE A 161 -9.33 -5.73 -8.24
N ASN A 162 -8.59 -5.32 -9.27
CA ASN A 162 -8.52 -6.02 -10.56
C ASN A 162 -7.11 -6.36 -11.04
N GLY A 163 -6.10 -6.19 -10.19
CA GLY A 163 -4.74 -6.56 -10.50
C GLY A 163 -3.89 -6.82 -9.26
N THR A 164 -2.89 -7.68 -9.41
CA THR A 164 -1.92 -7.97 -8.35
C THR A 164 -0.53 -8.21 -8.93
N VAL A 165 0.47 -7.56 -8.36
CA VAL A 165 1.89 -7.86 -8.58
C VAL A 165 2.29 -8.88 -7.52
N LEU A 166 2.78 -10.04 -7.95
CA LEU A 166 2.94 -11.20 -7.07
C LEU A 166 4.25 -11.24 -6.27
N ASN A 167 5.20 -10.35 -6.57
CA ASN A 167 6.52 -10.41 -5.99
C ASN A 167 7.14 -9.05 -5.73
N ASN A 168 8.14 -9.05 -4.84
CA ASN A 168 8.85 -7.87 -4.37
C ASN A 168 9.42 -7.00 -5.50
N VAL A 169 9.37 -5.70 -5.32
CA VAL A 169 10.02 -4.70 -6.20
C VAL A 169 11.53 -4.85 -6.26
N ASN A 170 12.16 -5.39 -5.20
CA ASN A 170 13.54 -5.87 -5.19
C ASN A 170 13.63 -7.26 -5.84
N ALA A 171 13.23 -7.34 -7.10
CA ALA A 171 12.91 -8.57 -7.79
C ALA A 171 14.12 -9.48 -8.02
N SER A 172 13.96 -10.76 -7.71
CA SER A 172 14.90 -11.79 -8.13
C SER A 172 14.75 -12.09 -9.62
N PRO A 173 15.85 -12.16 -10.41
CA PRO A 173 15.78 -12.62 -11.80
C PRO A 173 15.11 -14.00 -11.96
N LYS A 174 15.21 -14.88 -10.96
CA LYS A 174 14.59 -16.21 -10.96
C LYS A 174 13.08 -16.20 -11.14
N MET A 175 12.41 -15.10 -10.82
CA MET A 175 10.97 -14.92 -11.06
C MET A 175 10.59 -15.20 -12.53
N LEU A 176 11.50 -14.93 -13.48
CA LEU A 176 11.29 -15.16 -14.90
C LEU A 176 11.74 -16.56 -15.39
N SER A 177 12.09 -17.47 -14.48
CA SER A 177 12.39 -18.87 -14.83
C SER A 177 11.11 -19.64 -15.19
N ALA A 178 11.24 -20.73 -15.95
CA ALA A 178 10.09 -21.56 -16.33
C ALA A 178 9.35 -22.11 -15.09
N THR A 179 10.06 -22.50 -14.03
CA THR A 179 9.48 -22.99 -12.78
C THR A 179 8.52 -21.97 -12.16
N TYR A 180 8.98 -20.71 -12.03
CA TYR A 180 8.13 -19.67 -11.42
C TYR A 180 7.03 -19.19 -12.36
N ILE A 181 7.27 -19.09 -13.67
CA ILE A 181 6.22 -18.72 -14.63
C ILE A 181 5.09 -19.77 -14.64
N ASN A 182 5.39 -21.05 -14.47
CA ASN A 182 4.35 -22.09 -14.33
C ASN A 182 3.48 -21.84 -13.06
N LYS A 183 4.09 -21.51 -11.93
CA LYS A 183 3.35 -21.16 -10.70
C LYS A 183 2.53 -19.88 -10.87
N VAL A 184 3.09 -18.86 -11.53
CA VAL A 184 2.35 -17.63 -11.87
C VAL A 184 1.12 -17.97 -12.73
N LYS A 185 1.24 -18.91 -13.66
CA LYS A 185 0.12 -19.37 -14.47
C LYS A 185 -0.98 -20.00 -13.60
N GLU A 186 -0.61 -20.89 -12.68
CA GLU A 186 -1.58 -21.52 -11.75
C GLU A 186 -2.32 -20.46 -10.93
N ILE A 187 -1.61 -19.47 -10.39
CA ILE A 187 -2.20 -18.34 -9.66
C ILE A 187 -3.11 -17.51 -10.58
N ALA A 188 -2.65 -17.19 -11.79
CA ALA A 188 -3.44 -16.43 -12.77
C ALA A 188 -4.74 -17.12 -13.14
N ASP A 189 -4.71 -18.46 -13.29
CA ASP A 189 -5.90 -19.23 -13.63
C ASP A 189 -6.95 -19.23 -12.49
N ILE A 190 -6.50 -19.15 -11.22
CA ILE A 190 -7.39 -19.00 -10.07
C ILE A 190 -7.96 -17.58 -9.97
N LEU A 191 -7.14 -16.56 -10.23
CA LEU A 191 -7.53 -15.15 -10.06
C LEU A 191 -8.43 -14.64 -11.19
N ARG A 192 -8.26 -15.17 -12.42
CA ARG A 192 -8.97 -14.71 -13.63
C ARG A 192 -10.49 -14.71 -13.51
N PRO A 193 -11.15 -15.77 -12.98
CA PRO A 193 -12.60 -15.77 -12.81
C PRO A 193 -13.13 -14.68 -11.87
N TYR A 194 -12.26 -14.12 -11.02
CA TYR A 194 -12.55 -12.98 -10.14
C TYR A 194 -12.21 -11.61 -10.76
N GLY A 195 -11.78 -11.57 -12.02
CA GLY A 195 -11.42 -10.34 -12.73
C GLY A 195 -10.05 -9.76 -12.36
N ILE A 196 -9.18 -10.53 -11.73
CA ILE A 196 -7.89 -10.07 -11.23
C ILE A 196 -6.77 -10.55 -12.17
N LYS A 197 -6.06 -9.59 -12.78
CA LYS A 197 -4.88 -9.87 -13.60
C LYS A 197 -3.62 -9.97 -12.77
N VAL A 198 -2.71 -10.83 -13.18
CA VAL A 198 -1.37 -10.92 -12.57
C VAL A 198 -0.36 -10.04 -13.28
N TYR A 199 0.51 -9.43 -12.48
CA TYR A 199 1.68 -8.66 -12.89
C TYR A 199 2.90 -9.21 -12.15
N LEU A 200 4.11 -8.92 -12.64
CA LEU A 200 5.34 -9.29 -11.98
C LEU A 200 6.27 -8.09 -11.85
N SER A 201 6.93 -7.98 -10.70
CA SER A 201 8.13 -7.15 -10.59
C SER A 201 9.30 -7.86 -11.27
N VAL A 202 10.11 -7.12 -12.03
CA VAL A 202 11.26 -7.68 -12.73
C VAL A 202 12.55 -6.97 -12.38
N ASN A 203 13.61 -7.75 -12.25
CA ASN A 203 14.96 -7.22 -12.14
C ASN A 203 15.43 -6.78 -13.54
N PHE A 204 15.90 -5.53 -13.65
CA PHE A 204 16.31 -4.96 -14.93
C PHE A 204 17.44 -5.75 -15.62
N ALA A 205 18.34 -6.34 -14.82
CA ALA A 205 19.44 -7.16 -15.29
C ALA A 205 19.07 -8.64 -15.55
N SER A 206 17.80 -9.02 -15.53
CA SER A 206 17.35 -10.40 -15.77
C SER A 206 17.95 -11.04 -17.03
N PRO A 207 18.17 -10.32 -18.18
CA PRO A 207 18.82 -10.90 -19.35
C PRO A 207 20.21 -11.49 -19.09
N MET A 208 20.91 -10.98 -18.07
CA MET A 208 22.26 -11.44 -17.69
C MET A 208 22.24 -12.68 -16.79
N SER A 209 21.09 -13.07 -16.28
CA SER A 209 20.95 -14.17 -15.31
C SER A 209 20.07 -15.33 -15.80
N ILE A 210 19.06 -15.03 -16.60
CA ILE A 210 18.03 -15.99 -17.01
C ILE A 210 18.02 -16.13 -18.54
N PRO A 211 17.96 -17.36 -19.09
CA PRO A 211 17.76 -17.57 -20.52
C PRO A 211 16.32 -17.22 -20.94
N ALA A 212 16.12 -16.88 -22.21
CA ALA A 212 14.80 -16.83 -22.83
C ALA A 212 14.65 -17.99 -23.82
N LYS A 213 13.46 -18.59 -23.87
CA LYS A 213 13.17 -19.75 -24.72
C LYS A 213 13.40 -19.43 -26.19
N GLY A 214 14.19 -20.26 -26.86
CA GLY A 214 14.51 -20.08 -28.29
C GLY A 214 15.44 -18.91 -28.61
N PHE A 215 16.07 -18.31 -27.61
CA PHE A 215 16.97 -17.17 -27.77
C PHE A 215 18.39 -17.48 -27.30
N ASN A 216 19.40 -16.98 -28.02
CA ASN A 216 20.84 -17.07 -27.70
C ASN A 216 21.33 -18.49 -27.32
N GLY A 217 20.75 -19.54 -27.90
CA GLY A 217 21.10 -20.94 -27.58
C GLY A 217 20.86 -21.31 -26.11
N GLY A 218 19.94 -20.63 -25.42
CA GLY A 218 19.62 -20.88 -24.02
C GLY A 218 20.64 -20.30 -23.02
N LYS A 219 21.49 -19.36 -23.45
CA LYS A 219 22.51 -18.73 -22.59
C LYS A 219 22.11 -17.31 -22.19
N PRO A 220 22.41 -16.87 -20.96
CA PRO A 220 22.28 -15.47 -20.56
C PRO A 220 23.12 -14.53 -21.40
N LEU A 221 22.74 -13.25 -21.42
CA LEU A 221 23.50 -12.19 -22.09
C LEU A 221 24.61 -11.64 -21.18
N LYS A 222 25.56 -10.92 -21.80
CA LYS A 222 26.66 -10.26 -21.07
C LYS A 222 26.34 -8.83 -20.64
N THR A 223 25.17 -8.29 -21.03
CA THR A 223 24.76 -6.91 -20.77
C THR A 223 23.26 -6.84 -20.65
N ALA A 224 22.75 -5.82 -19.97
CA ALA A 224 21.34 -5.43 -19.96
C ALA A 224 21.13 -4.00 -20.50
N ASP A 225 22.08 -3.46 -21.29
CA ASP A 225 21.95 -2.13 -21.93
C ASP A 225 20.63 -2.09 -22.76
N PRO A 226 19.68 -1.19 -22.41
CA PRO A 226 18.36 -1.15 -23.06
C PRO A 226 18.40 -0.76 -24.54
N LEU A 227 19.50 -0.19 -25.02
CA LEU A 227 19.66 0.13 -26.44
C LEU A 227 20.31 -1.01 -27.24
N ASN A 228 20.83 -2.04 -26.58
CA ASN A 228 21.40 -3.20 -27.24
C ASN A 228 20.30 -4.06 -27.89
N ASN A 229 20.44 -4.33 -29.19
CA ASN A 229 19.43 -5.09 -29.94
C ASN A 229 19.23 -6.52 -29.43
N LYS A 230 20.27 -7.17 -28.89
CA LYS A 230 20.14 -8.52 -28.30
C LYS A 230 19.33 -8.48 -27.01
N VAL A 231 19.49 -7.43 -26.18
CA VAL A 231 18.71 -7.22 -24.96
C VAL A 231 17.25 -6.97 -25.30
N LYS A 232 16.97 -6.10 -26.28
CA LYS A 232 15.61 -5.87 -26.79
C LYS A 232 14.94 -7.15 -27.30
N ALA A 233 15.69 -7.96 -28.05
CA ALA A 233 15.21 -9.23 -28.58
C ALA A 233 14.94 -10.25 -27.46
N TRP A 234 15.78 -10.28 -26.41
CA TRP A 234 15.61 -11.13 -25.25
C TRP A 234 14.29 -10.81 -24.52
N TRP A 235 14.01 -9.52 -24.24
CA TRP A 235 12.77 -9.12 -23.60
C TRP A 235 11.53 -9.45 -24.44
N LYS A 236 11.61 -9.27 -25.77
CA LYS A 236 10.52 -9.69 -26.68
C LYS A 236 10.28 -11.20 -26.65
N ALA A 237 11.36 -12.01 -26.63
CA ALA A 237 11.26 -13.46 -26.52
C ALA A 237 10.69 -13.89 -25.17
N LYS A 238 11.12 -13.26 -24.05
CA LYS A 238 10.60 -13.54 -22.72
C LYS A 238 9.13 -13.12 -22.57
N ALA A 239 8.74 -11.97 -23.09
CA ALA A 239 7.33 -11.56 -23.11
C ALA A 239 6.48 -12.57 -23.90
N LYS A 240 6.92 -12.98 -25.09
CA LYS A 240 6.25 -14.02 -25.87
C LYS A 240 6.08 -15.33 -25.09
N GLU A 241 7.11 -15.75 -24.36
CA GLU A 241 7.07 -16.96 -23.53
C GLU A 241 6.01 -16.85 -22.42
N ILE A 242 5.92 -15.69 -21.75
CA ILE A 242 4.94 -15.45 -20.66
C ILE A 242 3.53 -15.39 -21.23
N TYR A 243 3.28 -14.58 -22.27
CA TYR A 243 1.94 -14.43 -22.84
C TYR A 243 1.42 -15.70 -23.55
N ALA A 244 2.32 -16.58 -23.98
CA ALA A 244 1.91 -17.90 -24.50
C ALA A 244 1.32 -18.80 -23.40
N GLN A 245 1.64 -18.57 -22.12
CA GLN A 245 1.12 -19.32 -20.97
C GLN A 245 -0.01 -18.57 -20.26
N ILE A 246 0.07 -17.25 -20.19
CA ILE A 246 -0.84 -16.36 -19.46
C ILE A 246 -1.26 -15.26 -20.42
N SER A 247 -2.27 -15.54 -21.24
CA SER A 247 -2.68 -14.66 -22.36
C SER A 247 -3.14 -13.28 -21.90
N ASP A 248 -3.65 -13.16 -20.68
CA ASP A 248 -4.14 -11.94 -20.05
C ASP A 248 -3.15 -11.33 -19.05
N PHE A 249 -1.87 -11.75 -19.07
CA PHE A 249 -0.82 -11.19 -18.22
C PHE A 249 -0.77 -9.65 -18.31
N GLY A 250 -0.78 -8.95 -17.17
CA GLY A 250 -0.96 -7.51 -17.15
C GLY A 250 0.27 -6.71 -17.53
N GLY A 251 1.47 -7.22 -17.25
CA GLY A 251 2.73 -6.53 -17.52
C GLY A 251 3.70 -6.52 -16.34
N PHE A 252 4.63 -5.57 -16.35
CA PHE A 252 5.72 -5.54 -15.37
C PHE A 252 5.71 -4.29 -14.51
N LEU A 253 6.11 -4.48 -13.24
CA LEU A 253 6.53 -3.42 -12.32
C LEU A 253 8.06 -3.39 -12.25
N VAL A 254 8.66 -2.20 -12.26
CA VAL A 254 10.12 -2.04 -12.27
C VAL A 254 10.58 -1.02 -11.24
N LYS A 255 11.50 -1.42 -10.36
CA LYS A 255 12.36 -0.55 -9.56
C LYS A 255 13.75 -0.59 -10.20
N ALA A 256 14.26 0.55 -10.63
CA ALA A 256 15.54 0.64 -11.33
C ALA A 256 16.42 1.76 -10.74
N ASN A 257 17.73 1.50 -10.65
CA ASN A 257 18.76 2.43 -10.14
C ASN A 257 18.43 3.05 -8.77
N SER A 258 17.85 2.26 -7.90
CA SER A 258 17.52 2.67 -6.52
C SER A 258 17.86 1.54 -5.56
N GLU A 259 18.51 1.87 -4.44
CA GLU A 259 18.86 0.93 -3.36
C GLU A 259 19.52 -0.35 -3.89
N GLY A 260 20.53 -0.20 -4.73
CA GLY A 260 21.31 -1.33 -5.30
C GLY A 260 20.61 -2.12 -6.40
N GLN A 261 19.38 -1.78 -6.78
CA GLN A 261 18.74 -2.44 -7.93
C GLN A 261 19.35 -1.94 -9.24
N PRO A 262 19.67 -2.86 -10.19
CA PRO A 262 20.23 -2.49 -11.48
C PRO A 262 19.24 -1.69 -12.32
N GLY A 263 19.77 -0.85 -13.21
CA GLY A 263 18.92 -0.04 -14.07
C GLY A 263 19.65 0.55 -15.28
N PRO A 264 18.97 1.44 -16.02
CA PRO A 264 19.52 2.03 -17.24
C PRO A 264 20.78 2.86 -17.01
N PHE A 265 20.94 3.50 -15.85
CA PHE A 265 22.10 4.35 -15.55
C PHE A 265 23.41 3.57 -15.49
N ASP A 266 23.37 2.29 -15.18
CA ASP A 266 24.55 1.39 -15.22
C ASP A 266 25.17 1.35 -16.64
N TYR A 267 24.38 1.72 -17.66
CA TYR A 267 24.76 1.76 -19.05
C TYR A 267 24.77 3.18 -19.63
N LYS A 268 24.70 4.22 -18.80
CA LYS A 268 24.61 5.63 -19.22
C LYS A 268 23.36 5.88 -20.08
N ARG A 269 22.25 5.25 -19.74
CA ARG A 269 20.94 5.40 -20.39
C ARG A 269 19.94 6.01 -19.42
N THR A 270 18.88 6.58 -19.97
CA THR A 270 17.81 7.20 -19.18
C THR A 270 16.76 6.17 -18.69
N HIS A 271 15.97 6.54 -17.69
CA HIS A 271 14.80 5.75 -17.28
C HIS A 271 13.83 5.51 -18.46
N ALA A 272 13.67 6.50 -19.35
CA ALA A 272 12.83 6.34 -20.53
C ALA A 272 13.37 5.27 -21.50
N ASP A 273 14.70 5.19 -21.70
CA ASP A 273 15.29 4.13 -22.53
C ASP A 273 14.99 2.74 -21.96
N GLY A 274 15.14 2.58 -20.65
CA GLY A 274 14.85 1.32 -19.96
C GLY A 274 13.38 0.93 -20.01
N ALA A 275 12.51 1.87 -19.65
CA ALA A 275 11.07 1.63 -19.62
C ALA A 275 10.52 1.34 -21.03
N ASN A 276 10.97 2.08 -22.04
CA ASN A 276 10.51 1.91 -23.42
C ASN A 276 10.92 0.57 -24.02
N MET A 277 12.12 0.08 -23.68
CA MET A 277 12.55 -1.26 -24.09
C MET A 277 11.58 -2.34 -23.61
N LEU A 278 11.18 -2.30 -22.34
CA LEU A 278 10.22 -3.24 -21.77
C LEU A 278 8.82 -3.03 -22.34
N ALA A 279 8.41 -1.77 -22.50
CA ALA A 279 7.12 -1.40 -23.05
C ALA A 279 6.93 -1.94 -24.46
N ASP A 280 7.94 -1.78 -25.32
CA ASP A 280 7.93 -2.32 -26.68
C ASP A 280 7.86 -3.86 -26.72
N ALA A 281 8.36 -4.55 -25.68
CA ALA A 281 8.28 -6.00 -25.60
C ALA A 281 6.88 -6.52 -25.25
N VAL A 282 6.12 -5.82 -24.39
CA VAL A 282 4.80 -6.26 -23.92
C VAL A 282 3.63 -5.63 -24.70
N LYS A 283 3.87 -4.53 -25.43
CA LYS A 283 2.86 -3.80 -26.19
C LYS A 283 2.04 -4.66 -27.17
N PRO A 284 2.63 -5.62 -27.91
CA PRO A 284 1.87 -6.48 -28.85
C PRO A 284 0.77 -7.30 -28.17
N TYR A 285 0.85 -7.47 -26.87
CA TYR A 285 -0.06 -8.27 -26.04
C TYR A 285 -1.00 -7.42 -25.18
N GLY A 286 -0.92 -6.08 -25.30
CA GLY A 286 -1.69 -5.16 -24.46
C GLY A 286 -1.13 -4.97 -23.03
N GLY A 287 0.09 -5.42 -22.78
CA GLY A 287 0.73 -5.26 -21.46
C GLY A 287 1.22 -3.84 -21.19
N ILE A 288 1.33 -3.51 -19.90
CA ILE A 288 1.82 -2.22 -19.41
C ILE A 288 3.12 -2.36 -18.62
N ILE A 289 3.84 -1.26 -18.51
CA ILE A 289 5.00 -1.12 -17.63
C ILE A 289 4.67 -0.08 -16.56
N MET A 290 4.67 -0.50 -15.30
CA MET A 290 4.62 0.37 -14.14
C MET A 290 6.07 0.66 -13.73
N TRP A 291 6.55 1.85 -14.02
CA TRP A 291 7.92 2.27 -13.72
C TRP A 291 7.93 3.13 -12.48
N ARG A 292 8.56 2.65 -11.41
CA ARG A 292 8.62 3.41 -10.17
C ARG A 292 9.53 4.64 -10.33
N SER A 293 9.02 5.79 -9.96
CA SER A 293 9.78 7.05 -9.94
C SER A 293 10.52 7.28 -8.61
N PHE A 294 10.55 6.29 -7.76
CA PHE A 294 11.27 6.33 -6.50
C PHE A 294 12.73 5.94 -6.73
N VAL A 295 13.62 6.90 -6.46
CA VAL A 295 15.06 6.75 -6.66
C VAL A 295 15.82 7.32 -5.48
N TYR A 296 16.86 6.60 -5.02
CA TYR A 296 17.77 7.07 -4.02
C TYR A 296 19.19 7.00 -4.54
N GLY A 297 19.84 8.18 -4.61
CA GLY A 297 21.28 8.30 -4.83
C GLY A 297 21.78 8.00 -6.24
N ALA A 298 20.90 7.90 -7.26
CA ALA A 298 21.34 7.46 -8.58
C ALA A 298 22.06 8.55 -9.39
N ALA A 299 21.40 9.67 -9.70
CA ALA A 299 21.99 10.68 -10.60
C ALA A 299 22.44 11.96 -9.87
N ASN A 300 21.88 12.28 -8.71
CA ASN A 300 22.04 13.56 -8.02
C ASN A 300 22.55 13.38 -6.59
N SER A 301 23.74 12.79 -6.45
CA SER A 301 24.41 12.64 -5.15
C SER A 301 24.56 13.99 -4.44
N GLY A 302 24.11 14.06 -3.18
CA GLY A 302 24.15 15.28 -2.36
C GLY A 302 22.95 16.21 -2.54
N GLU A 303 22.00 15.93 -3.44
CA GLU A 303 20.73 16.64 -3.51
C GLU A 303 19.83 16.24 -2.35
N ASP A 304 19.03 17.19 -1.84
CA ASP A 304 17.98 16.86 -0.85
C ASP A 304 17.09 15.75 -1.40
N ARG A 305 16.95 14.70 -0.60
CA ARG A 305 16.29 13.44 -0.97
C ARG A 305 14.86 13.64 -1.49
N VAL A 306 14.14 14.63 -0.94
CA VAL A 306 12.76 14.93 -1.35
C VAL A 306 12.64 15.53 -2.77
N LYS A 307 13.76 15.97 -3.36
CA LYS A 307 13.80 16.54 -4.71
C LYS A 307 14.07 15.53 -5.81
N GLN A 308 14.69 14.40 -5.48
CA GLN A 308 15.31 13.49 -6.45
C GLN A 308 14.33 12.95 -7.50
N ALA A 309 13.12 12.58 -7.13
CA ALA A 309 12.14 12.07 -8.07
C ALA A 309 11.81 13.08 -9.18
N VAL A 310 11.62 14.35 -8.83
CA VAL A 310 11.36 15.41 -9.82
C VAL A 310 12.61 15.68 -10.66
N SER A 311 13.77 15.78 -10.04
CA SER A 311 15.04 16.05 -10.74
C SER A 311 15.35 14.98 -11.79
N GLU A 312 15.07 13.72 -11.51
CA GLU A 312 15.35 12.62 -12.44
C GLU A 312 14.30 12.43 -13.53
N PHE A 313 13.02 12.69 -13.23
CA PHE A 313 11.93 12.33 -14.15
C PHE A 313 11.34 13.50 -14.94
N LYS A 314 11.40 14.74 -14.44
CA LYS A 314 10.78 15.91 -15.09
C LYS A 314 11.22 16.09 -16.54
N ASN A 315 12.51 15.96 -16.83
CA ASN A 315 13.06 16.14 -18.18
C ASN A 315 12.79 14.94 -19.12
N LEU A 316 12.20 13.86 -18.59
CA LEU A 316 11.82 12.67 -19.34
C LEU A 316 10.32 12.66 -19.68
N ASP A 317 9.56 13.66 -19.19
CA ASP A 317 8.13 13.74 -19.46
C ASP A 317 7.86 13.78 -20.98
N GLY A 318 6.91 12.99 -21.44
CA GLY A 318 6.60 12.81 -22.85
C GLY A 318 7.57 11.91 -23.65
N LYS A 319 8.66 11.40 -23.03
CA LYS A 319 9.60 10.49 -23.68
C LYS A 319 9.28 9.00 -23.45
N PHE A 320 8.33 8.70 -22.60
CA PHE A 320 7.88 7.34 -22.32
C PHE A 320 6.83 6.88 -23.35
N ARG A 321 6.79 5.58 -23.64
CA ARG A 321 5.75 4.96 -24.47
C ARG A 321 4.37 5.11 -23.80
N ASP A 322 3.32 5.04 -24.62
CA ASP A 322 1.92 5.17 -24.19
C ASP A 322 1.43 4.07 -23.21
N ASN A 323 2.12 2.93 -23.18
CA ASN A 323 1.89 1.83 -22.24
C ASN A 323 2.86 1.81 -21.05
N VAL A 324 3.64 2.87 -20.83
CA VAL A 324 4.39 3.12 -19.61
C VAL A 324 3.57 4.02 -18.68
N ILE A 325 3.54 3.68 -17.41
CA ILE A 325 2.90 4.45 -16.35
C ILE A 325 3.95 4.70 -15.26
N LEU A 326 4.19 5.96 -14.92
CA LEU A 326 5.05 6.30 -13.79
C LEU A 326 4.28 6.03 -12.50
N GLN A 327 4.80 5.15 -11.67
CA GLN A 327 4.25 4.81 -10.36
C GLN A 327 5.03 5.58 -9.28
N SER A 328 4.36 6.54 -8.64
CA SER A 328 4.96 7.48 -7.70
C SER A 328 4.33 7.36 -6.32
N LYS A 329 5.13 7.39 -5.26
CA LYS A 329 4.64 7.43 -3.88
C LYS A 329 3.81 8.68 -3.65
N ASN A 330 2.86 8.61 -2.73
CA ASN A 330 2.00 9.74 -2.37
C ASN A 330 2.76 10.94 -1.76
N GLY A 331 3.84 10.70 -1.04
CA GLY A 331 4.75 11.72 -0.52
C GLY A 331 6.11 11.68 -1.19
N PRO A 332 6.93 12.75 -1.06
CA PRO A 332 8.23 12.87 -1.75
C PRO A 332 9.35 12.05 -1.12
N LEU A 333 9.14 11.50 0.07
CA LEU A 333 10.15 10.75 0.79
C LEU A 333 9.85 9.25 0.82
N ASP A 334 9.08 8.75 1.80
CA ASP A 334 8.93 7.30 1.98
C ASP A 334 7.75 6.88 2.86
N PHE A 335 6.53 7.27 2.53
CA PHE A 335 5.33 6.87 3.27
C PHE A 335 5.37 7.18 4.78
N GLN A 336 6.00 8.30 5.14
CA GLN A 336 6.10 8.75 6.52
C GLN A 336 4.71 9.02 7.13
N PRO A 337 4.54 9.05 8.44
CA PRO A 337 3.25 9.32 9.09
C PRO A 337 2.55 10.58 8.57
N ARG A 338 3.34 11.61 8.25
CA ARG A 338 2.87 12.77 7.48
C ARG A 338 3.96 13.28 6.55
N GLU A 339 3.63 13.34 5.27
CA GLU A 339 4.41 14.02 4.24
C GLU A 339 3.52 15.03 3.52
N PRO A 340 4.06 16.12 2.95
CA PRO A 340 3.36 16.82 1.88
C PRO A 340 3.18 15.88 0.69
N TYR A 341 2.25 16.21 -0.21
CA TYR A 341 2.11 15.39 -1.43
C TYR A 341 3.38 15.43 -2.29
N ALA A 342 3.65 14.39 -3.05
CA ALA A 342 4.85 14.31 -3.89
C ALA A 342 4.74 15.30 -5.07
N PRO A 343 5.66 16.26 -5.23
CA PRO A 343 5.59 17.28 -6.29
C PRO A 343 5.78 16.70 -7.70
N ILE A 344 6.21 15.47 -7.85
CA ILE A 344 6.31 14.81 -9.16
C ILE A 344 4.95 14.77 -9.88
N PHE A 345 3.83 14.68 -9.15
CA PHE A 345 2.49 14.73 -9.74
C PHE A 345 2.17 16.08 -10.41
N ASP A 346 2.86 17.13 -10.03
CA ASP A 346 2.77 18.45 -10.67
C ASP A 346 3.75 18.63 -11.83
N ASN A 347 4.84 17.88 -11.86
CA ASN A 347 5.95 18.08 -12.80
C ASN A 347 5.89 17.15 -14.02
N ILE A 348 5.07 16.11 -13.98
CA ILE A 348 4.79 15.22 -15.12
C ILE A 348 3.42 15.58 -15.70
N LYS A 349 3.38 15.92 -17.00
CA LYS A 349 2.18 16.44 -17.68
C LYS A 349 1.70 15.57 -18.85
N GLN A 350 2.62 14.86 -19.49
CA GLN A 350 2.36 14.09 -20.72
C GLN A 350 2.37 12.58 -20.46
N THR A 351 3.22 12.13 -19.55
CA THR A 351 3.36 10.71 -19.21
C THR A 351 2.27 10.32 -18.22
N LYS A 352 1.66 9.17 -18.42
CA LYS A 352 0.65 8.61 -17.51
C LYS A 352 1.25 8.40 -16.13
N GLN A 353 0.48 8.72 -15.09
CA GLN A 353 0.87 8.56 -13.69
C GLN A 353 -0.13 7.69 -12.93
N MET A 354 0.37 6.95 -11.94
CA MET A 354 -0.44 6.32 -10.91
C MET A 354 0.17 6.59 -9.53
N ALA A 355 -0.66 6.68 -8.51
CA ALA A 355 -0.19 6.81 -7.14
C ALA A 355 0.15 5.43 -6.55
N GLU A 356 1.30 5.34 -5.87
CA GLU A 356 1.65 4.23 -5.01
C GLU A 356 1.32 4.61 -3.56
N LEU A 357 0.34 3.91 -2.98
CA LEU A 357 -0.07 4.04 -1.59
C LEU A 357 0.46 2.85 -0.80
N GLN A 358 0.77 3.03 0.49
CA GLN A 358 1.28 1.92 1.30
C GLN A 358 0.23 1.47 2.31
N ILE A 359 -0.19 0.19 2.20
CA ILE A 359 -1.13 -0.45 3.13
C ILE A 359 -0.38 -1.06 4.31
N THR A 360 0.90 -1.36 4.15
CA THR A 360 1.74 -2.10 5.12
C THR A 360 2.02 -1.36 6.42
N GLN A 361 1.77 -0.05 6.51
CA GLN A 361 2.05 0.75 7.71
C GLN A 361 3.52 0.70 8.16
N GLU A 362 4.48 0.66 7.20
CA GLU A 362 5.91 0.53 7.50
C GLU A 362 6.40 1.53 8.55
N TYR A 363 6.00 2.80 8.40
CA TYR A 363 6.34 3.89 9.31
C TYR A 363 5.19 4.29 10.25
N LEU A 364 4.10 3.52 10.27
CA LEU A 364 2.89 3.79 11.05
C LEU A 364 2.57 2.61 12.00
N GLY A 365 3.62 2.07 12.64
CA GLY A 365 3.49 1.03 13.65
C GLY A 365 3.45 -0.40 13.13
N GLN A 366 3.72 -0.67 11.85
CA GLN A 366 3.98 -1.99 11.29
C GLN A 366 2.90 -3.04 11.62
N SER A 367 1.62 -2.67 11.49
CA SER A 367 0.46 -3.51 11.88
C SER A 367 0.49 -4.01 13.34
N ARG A 368 1.32 -3.40 14.19
CA ARG A 368 1.27 -3.57 15.65
C ARG A 368 0.39 -2.50 16.30
N HIS A 369 0.14 -1.40 15.58
CA HIS A 369 -0.67 -0.26 16.00
C HIS A 369 -1.98 -0.19 15.23
N LEU A 370 -3.02 0.30 15.89
CA LEU A 370 -4.26 0.68 15.24
C LEU A 370 -4.03 2.03 14.55
N VAL A 371 -3.89 2.01 13.21
CA VAL A 371 -3.79 3.21 12.38
C VAL A 371 -4.61 3.01 11.12
N TYR A 372 -5.69 3.79 10.97
CA TYR A 372 -6.54 3.80 9.79
C TYR A 372 -6.01 4.79 8.75
N LEU A 373 -5.70 4.31 7.55
CA LEU A 373 -4.95 5.06 6.55
C LEU A 373 -5.81 5.88 5.58
N ALA A 374 -7.11 5.63 5.48
CA ALA A 374 -7.96 6.35 4.54
C ALA A 374 -7.93 7.88 4.72
N PRO A 375 -7.86 8.46 5.95
CA PRO A 375 -7.70 9.89 6.12
C PRO A 375 -6.43 10.44 5.45
N MET A 376 -5.30 9.71 5.52
CA MET A 376 -4.05 10.09 4.86
C MET A 376 -4.17 10.06 3.33
N TRP A 377 -4.81 9.04 2.78
CA TRP A 377 -5.03 8.93 1.33
C TRP A 377 -6.03 9.96 0.81
N ARG A 378 -7.07 10.29 1.60
CA ARG A 378 -7.99 11.38 1.27
C ARG A 378 -7.30 12.74 1.32
N GLU A 379 -6.39 12.97 2.27
CA GLU A 379 -5.54 14.17 2.30
C GLU A 379 -4.73 14.29 1.00
N PHE A 380 -4.10 13.20 0.54
CA PHE A 380 -3.37 13.17 -0.74
C PHE A 380 -4.28 13.52 -1.93
N PHE A 381 -5.48 12.97 -2.04
CA PHE A 381 -6.43 13.29 -3.11
C PHE A 381 -6.97 14.72 -3.03
N GLY A 382 -6.83 15.40 -1.91
CA GLY A 382 -7.09 16.84 -1.79
C GLY A 382 -6.06 17.70 -2.53
N PHE A 383 -4.85 17.19 -2.73
CA PHE A 383 -3.79 17.87 -3.49
C PHE A 383 -3.66 17.37 -4.93
N VAL A 384 -3.76 16.07 -5.12
CA VAL A 384 -3.64 15.42 -6.44
C VAL A 384 -5.03 14.96 -6.86
N ALA A 385 -5.62 15.68 -7.83
CA ALA A 385 -6.96 15.34 -8.32
C ALA A 385 -6.99 13.92 -8.89
N PRO A 386 -7.96 13.07 -8.50
CA PRO A 386 -8.04 11.68 -8.92
C PRO A 386 -8.00 11.47 -10.44
N ASP A 387 -8.57 12.36 -11.23
CA ASP A 387 -8.63 12.30 -12.69
C ASP A 387 -7.28 12.50 -13.39
N LYS A 388 -6.26 12.99 -12.68
CA LYS A 388 -4.87 13.04 -13.18
C LYS A 388 -4.20 11.67 -13.20
N LEU A 389 -4.76 10.69 -12.52
CA LEU A 389 -4.17 9.37 -12.35
C LEU A 389 -4.92 8.35 -13.20
N VAL A 390 -4.19 7.44 -13.84
CA VAL A 390 -4.80 6.33 -14.60
C VAL A 390 -5.14 5.12 -13.72
N GLY A 391 -4.69 5.13 -12.47
CA GLY A 391 -4.89 4.07 -11.50
C GLY A 391 -4.21 4.36 -10.17
N ILE A 392 -4.40 3.46 -9.23
CA ILE A 392 -3.65 3.43 -7.96
C ILE A 392 -3.11 2.04 -7.69
N ALA A 393 -1.94 1.98 -7.06
CA ALA A 393 -1.28 0.77 -6.60
C ALA A 393 -1.11 0.82 -5.08
N GLY A 394 -1.41 -0.28 -4.38
CA GLY A 394 -1.27 -0.39 -2.94
C GLY A 394 -0.20 -1.41 -2.56
N VAL A 395 0.80 -1.01 -1.79
CA VAL A 395 1.77 -1.96 -1.21
C VAL A 395 1.04 -2.79 -0.16
N ALA A 396 0.89 -4.09 -0.42
CA ALA A 396 0.01 -4.96 0.33
C ALA A 396 0.60 -5.37 1.69
N ASN A 397 -0.26 -5.47 2.70
CA ASN A 397 0.03 -6.08 3.99
C ASN A 397 -0.85 -7.33 4.17
N ILE A 398 -0.54 -8.37 3.42
CA ILE A 398 -1.31 -9.61 3.35
C ILE A 398 -0.33 -10.78 3.44
N GLY A 399 -0.55 -11.65 4.40
CA GLY A 399 0.31 -12.82 4.64
C GLY A 399 -0.45 -13.95 5.33
N LEU A 400 0.28 -14.96 5.80
CA LEU A 400 -0.25 -16.19 6.38
C LEU A 400 -0.74 -16.06 7.83
N ASP A 401 -0.72 -14.86 8.43
CA ASP A 401 -1.38 -14.66 9.72
C ASP A 401 -2.88 -14.96 9.60
N LYS A 402 -3.49 -15.50 10.66
CA LYS A 402 -4.89 -15.92 10.65
C LYS A 402 -5.84 -14.81 10.20
N ASN A 403 -5.57 -13.56 10.61
CA ASN A 403 -6.34 -12.38 10.22
C ASN A 403 -5.83 -11.70 8.95
N TRP A 404 -4.91 -12.31 8.19
CA TRP A 404 -4.30 -11.86 6.94
C TRP A 404 -3.42 -10.61 7.04
N CYS A 405 -3.61 -9.76 8.05
CA CYS A 405 -3.01 -8.41 8.11
C CYS A 405 -2.18 -8.16 9.38
N GLY A 406 -2.03 -9.15 10.27
CA GLY A 406 -1.28 -9.02 11.53
C GLY A 406 -2.02 -8.24 12.62
N HIS A 407 -3.03 -7.44 12.26
CA HIS A 407 -3.90 -6.68 13.16
C HIS A 407 -5.31 -6.61 12.58
N HIS A 408 -6.35 -6.82 13.39
CA HIS A 408 -7.74 -6.83 12.90
C HIS A 408 -8.13 -5.51 12.20
N PHE A 409 -7.75 -4.36 12.76
CA PHE A 409 -8.02 -3.05 12.14
C PHE A 409 -7.15 -2.76 10.90
N SER A 410 -6.05 -3.47 10.66
CA SER A 410 -5.29 -3.35 9.42
C SER A 410 -6.04 -3.91 8.22
N GLN A 411 -7.03 -4.79 8.44
CA GLN A 411 -7.97 -5.22 7.41
C GLN A 411 -8.77 -4.05 6.83
N ALA A 412 -9.11 -3.05 7.67
CA ALA A 412 -9.78 -1.82 7.24
C ALA A 412 -8.96 -1.02 6.22
N ASN A 413 -7.63 -1.09 6.28
CA ASN A 413 -6.75 -0.42 5.33
C ASN A 413 -6.77 -1.10 3.96
N TRP A 414 -6.77 -2.42 3.91
CA TRP A 414 -6.97 -3.17 2.67
C TRP A 414 -8.34 -2.89 2.05
N TYR A 415 -9.39 -2.95 2.88
CA TYR A 415 -10.75 -2.60 2.47
C TYR A 415 -10.84 -1.18 1.90
N ALA A 416 -10.30 -0.20 2.62
CA ALA A 416 -10.33 1.20 2.23
C ALA A 416 -9.57 1.47 0.93
N PHE A 417 -8.43 0.81 0.71
CA PHE A 417 -7.71 0.92 -0.53
C PHE A 417 -8.59 0.49 -1.72
N GLY A 418 -9.25 -0.66 -1.65
CA GLY A 418 -10.14 -1.14 -2.70
C GLY A 418 -11.33 -0.20 -2.94
N ARG A 419 -11.96 0.30 -1.87
CA ARG A 419 -13.11 1.23 -1.98
C ARG A 419 -12.70 2.58 -2.60
N LEU A 420 -11.55 3.13 -2.23
CA LEU A 420 -11.00 4.35 -2.85
C LEU A 420 -10.55 4.12 -4.30
N ALA A 421 -10.03 2.94 -4.62
CA ALA A 421 -9.69 2.58 -6.00
C ALA A 421 -10.93 2.48 -6.88
N TRP A 422 -12.06 2.02 -6.31
CA TRP A 422 -13.33 1.99 -6.99
C TRP A 422 -13.96 3.38 -7.12
N ASN A 423 -14.01 4.12 -6.01
CA ASN A 423 -14.58 5.47 -5.96
C ASN A 423 -13.77 6.39 -5.04
N PRO A 424 -12.86 7.22 -5.58
CA PRO A 424 -12.01 8.12 -4.79
C PRO A 424 -12.78 9.25 -4.11
N ASN A 425 -14.09 9.41 -4.37
CA ASN A 425 -14.93 10.42 -3.72
C ASN A 425 -15.56 9.94 -2.40
N LEU A 426 -15.47 8.65 -2.08
CA LEU A 426 -15.90 8.15 -0.77
C LEU A 426 -15.12 8.83 0.34
N THR A 427 -15.81 9.19 1.42
CA THR A 427 -15.14 9.74 2.61
C THR A 427 -14.53 8.63 3.46
N SER A 428 -13.56 9.00 4.30
CA SER A 428 -12.95 8.05 5.25
C SER A 428 -13.97 7.48 6.21
N GLU A 429 -14.95 8.30 6.60
CA GLU A 429 -16.06 7.94 7.48
C GLU A 429 -16.97 6.88 6.84
N GLN A 430 -17.40 7.12 5.58
CA GLN A 430 -18.24 6.17 4.85
C GLN A 430 -17.57 4.79 4.73
N ILE A 431 -16.29 4.76 4.40
CA ILE A 431 -15.55 3.51 4.23
C ILE A 431 -15.37 2.79 5.56
N ALA A 432 -15.05 3.52 6.64
CA ALA A 432 -14.88 2.94 7.96
C ALA A 432 -16.21 2.39 8.50
N ASP A 433 -17.32 3.12 8.31
CA ASP A 433 -18.66 2.66 8.69
C ASP A 433 -19.07 1.40 7.94
N GLU A 434 -18.86 1.35 6.61
CA GLU A 434 -19.08 0.15 5.81
C GLU A 434 -18.29 -1.07 6.35
N TRP A 435 -17.01 -0.86 6.66
CA TRP A 435 -16.14 -1.92 7.16
C TRP A 435 -16.54 -2.39 8.57
N LEU A 436 -16.83 -1.45 9.49
CA LEU A 436 -17.27 -1.76 10.84
C LEU A 436 -18.57 -2.55 10.83
N ASN A 437 -19.54 -2.14 10.02
CA ASN A 437 -20.84 -2.82 9.91
C ASN A 437 -20.70 -4.26 9.38
N GLN A 438 -19.78 -4.50 8.43
CA GLN A 438 -19.53 -5.85 7.90
C GLN A 438 -18.68 -6.71 8.87
N THR A 439 -17.81 -6.09 9.68
CA THR A 439 -16.84 -6.80 10.52
C THR A 439 -17.36 -7.08 11.93
N PHE A 440 -18.07 -6.13 12.52
CA PHE A 440 -18.60 -6.20 13.89
C PHE A 440 -20.13 -6.10 13.97
N GLY A 441 -20.79 -5.71 12.87
CA GLY A 441 -22.25 -5.58 12.80
C GLY A 441 -22.94 -6.94 12.73
N GLY A 442 -23.28 -7.52 13.87
CA GLY A 442 -24.19 -8.66 13.97
C GLY A 442 -25.61 -8.19 14.33
N ASN A 443 -26.63 -8.55 13.51
CA ASN A 443 -28.06 -8.41 13.80
C ASN A 443 -28.51 -7.13 14.53
N HIS A 444 -28.72 -6.03 13.81
CA HIS A 444 -29.56 -4.85 14.14
C HIS A 444 -29.80 -4.53 15.64
N ASN A 445 -28.75 -4.60 16.46
CA ASN A 445 -28.84 -4.21 17.86
C ASN A 445 -28.48 -2.72 18.00
N TYR A 446 -29.38 -1.90 18.55
CA TYR A 446 -29.18 -0.46 18.77
C TYR A 446 -27.89 -0.13 19.56
N GLN A 447 -27.49 -1.00 20.48
CA GLN A 447 -26.25 -0.87 21.26
C GLN A 447 -24.99 -1.05 20.38
N LEU A 448 -25.02 -1.93 19.37
CA LEU A 448 -23.94 -2.08 18.40
C LEU A 448 -23.76 -0.83 17.54
N SER A 449 -24.81 -0.10 17.21
CA SER A 449 -24.69 1.15 16.46
C SER A 449 -23.95 2.25 17.25
N THR A 450 -24.13 2.31 18.57
CA THR A 450 -23.42 3.25 19.44
C THR A 450 -21.94 2.90 19.52
N ILE A 451 -21.60 1.62 19.73
CA ILE A 451 -20.21 1.14 19.77
C ILE A 451 -19.52 1.35 18.41
N ASN A 452 -20.19 1.04 17.29
CA ASN A 452 -19.64 1.30 15.97
C ASN A 452 -19.33 2.79 15.76
N TYR A 453 -20.15 3.70 16.27
CA TYR A 453 -19.87 5.14 16.20
C TYR A 453 -18.61 5.52 17.00
N GLN A 454 -18.42 4.93 18.19
CA GLN A 454 -17.21 5.15 18.97
C GLN A 454 -15.97 4.57 18.29
N LEU A 455 -16.05 3.35 17.75
CA LEU A 455 -14.95 2.73 16.97
C LEU A 455 -14.64 3.51 15.69
N LEU A 456 -15.65 4.04 15.02
CA LEU A 456 -15.47 4.96 13.89
C LEU A 456 -14.64 6.18 14.30
N SER A 457 -14.98 6.81 15.43
CA SER A 457 -14.21 7.94 15.97
C SER A 457 -12.75 7.56 16.25
N VAL A 458 -12.49 6.40 16.86
CA VAL A 458 -11.13 5.87 17.08
C VAL A 458 -10.38 5.72 15.75
N MET A 459 -10.98 5.06 14.77
CA MET A 459 -10.36 4.88 13.45
C MET A 459 -9.97 6.21 12.81
N LEU A 460 -10.87 7.18 12.78
CA LEU A 460 -10.64 8.47 12.14
C LEU A 460 -9.54 9.30 12.81
N ARG A 461 -9.38 9.19 14.14
CA ARG A 461 -8.35 9.88 14.90
C ARG A 461 -7.00 9.18 14.91
N SER A 462 -6.96 7.88 14.62
CA SER A 462 -5.79 7.02 14.84
C SER A 462 -4.55 7.46 14.06
N ARG A 463 -4.70 7.95 12.82
CA ARG A 463 -3.57 8.48 12.04
C ARG A 463 -3.01 9.76 12.67
N GLU A 464 -3.84 10.68 13.11
CA GLU A 464 -3.40 11.92 13.76
C GLU A 464 -2.71 11.64 15.11
N ALA A 465 -3.24 10.70 15.88
CA ALA A 465 -2.61 10.23 17.10
C ALA A 465 -1.20 9.68 16.81
N CYS A 466 -1.07 8.86 15.76
CA CYS A 466 0.22 8.32 15.32
C CYS A 466 1.22 9.42 14.93
N VAL A 467 0.81 10.43 14.20
CA VAL A 467 1.65 11.60 13.88
C VAL A 467 2.08 12.32 15.16
N ASP A 468 1.15 12.53 16.09
CA ASP A 468 1.44 13.26 17.31
C ASP A 468 2.44 12.53 18.23
N TYR A 469 2.28 11.21 18.43
CA TYR A 469 3.23 10.49 19.29
C TYR A 469 4.52 10.07 18.60
N MET A 470 4.62 10.14 17.25
CA MET A 470 5.86 9.81 16.53
C MET A 470 6.60 11.06 16.05
N MET A 471 5.98 11.85 15.16
CA MET A 471 6.67 12.92 14.41
C MET A 471 5.75 14.12 14.21
N PRO A 472 5.45 14.88 15.28
CA PRO A 472 4.61 16.07 15.19
C PRO A 472 5.27 17.21 14.45
N ILE A 473 4.47 18.20 14.02
CA ILE A 473 4.85 19.50 13.45
C ILE A 473 5.83 19.44 12.26
N GLY A 474 5.81 18.35 11.50
CA GLY A 474 6.66 18.18 10.32
C GLY A 474 7.99 17.48 10.57
N LEU A 475 8.23 16.95 11.79
CA LEU A 475 9.29 15.98 12.00
C LEU A 475 9.04 14.75 11.13
N HIS A 476 10.12 14.12 10.67
CA HIS A 476 10.04 12.93 9.81
C HIS A 476 11.32 12.13 9.85
N HIS A 477 11.21 10.85 9.53
CA HIS A 477 12.31 9.89 9.34
C HIS A 477 13.28 9.77 10.54
N ILE A 478 12.76 9.89 11.76
CA ILE A 478 13.53 9.78 13.02
C ILE A 478 13.32 8.43 13.70
N PHE A 479 13.16 7.38 12.89
CA PHE A 479 13.02 5.98 13.32
C PHE A 479 14.36 5.34 13.67
N ALA A 480 14.27 4.29 14.48
CA ALA A 480 15.38 3.38 14.69
C ALA A 480 15.90 2.85 13.34
N PHE A 481 17.20 2.93 13.20
CA PHE A 481 17.88 2.63 11.95
C PHE A 481 17.59 1.19 11.50
N ASP A 482 17.32 1.01 10.21
CA ASP A 482 17.04 -0.28 9.55
C ASP A 482 15.78 -1.05 10.02
N GLU A 483 15.13 -0.62 11.10
CA GLU A 483 13.91 -1.26 11.60
C GLU A 483 12.62 -0.52 11.24
N HIS A 484 12.68 0.78 11.00
CA HIS A 484 11.55 1.70 10.75
C HIS A 484 10.46 1.64 11.84
N TYR A 485 10.85 1.25 13.05
CA TYR A 485 9.99 1.10 14.21
C TYR A 485 10.69 1.57 15.48
N GLY A 486 9.98 2.37 16.27
CA GLY A 486 10.57 3.01 17.45
C GLY A 486 11.42 4.24 17.14
N PRO A 487 11.68 5.09 18.14
CA PRO A 487 12.39 6.37 18.00
C PRO A 487 13.89 6.20 18.06
N GLU A 488 14.61 6.87 17.15
CA GLU A 488 16.07 7.05 17.23
C GLU A 488 16.46 8.44 16.69
N PRO A 489 16.01 9.54 17.31
CA PRO A 489 16.27 10.89 16.80
C PRO A 489 17.76 11.23 16.69
N ASN A 490 18.63 10.61 17.50
CA ASN A 490 20.09 10.75 17.45
C ASN A 490 20.77 9.80 16.46
N GLY A 491 20.01 9.06 15.66
CA GLY A 491 20.51 8.03 14.77
C GLY A 491 21.53 8.58 13.75
N TYR A 492 22.76 8.05 13.79
CA TYR A 492 23.84 8.36 12.88
C TYR A 492 24.77 7.16 12.74
N ILE A 493 25.06 6.78 11.50
CA ILE A 493 26.00 5.70 11.16
C ILE A 493 26.97 6.21 10.10
N ALA A 494 28.23 6.35 10.45
CA ALA A 494 29.26 6.96 9.58
C ALA A 494 29.50 6.23 8.24
N GLN A 495 29.16 4.95 8.15
CA GLN A 495 29.30 4.13 6.95
C GLN A 495 28.19 4.35 5.93
N TYR A 496 27.09 4.99 6.32
CA TYR A 496 25.96 5.25 5.45
C TYR A 496 25.90 6.69 4.97
N PRO A 497 25.29 6.95 3.82
CA PRO A 497 25.01 8.33 3.40
C PRO A 497 24.25 9.08 4.51
N ILE A 498 24.62 10.33 4.76
CA ILE A 498 24.02 11.13 5.84
C ILE A 498 22.50 11.25 5.67
N GLU A 499 22.01 11.29 4.45
CA GLU A 499 20.59 11.34 4.10
C GLU A 499 19.82 10.05 4.43
N TRP A 500 20.48 9.03 4.96
CA TRP A 500 19.85 7.82 5.52
C TRP A 500 19.73 7.88 7.04
N CYS A 501 20.36 8.87 7.65
CA CYS A 501 20.42 9.01 9.11
C CYS A 501 19.34 9.97 9.63
N PRO A 502 18.65 9.68 10.75
CA PRO A 502 17.68 10.56 11.39
C PRO A 502 18.13 11.99 11.60
N VAL A 503 19.38 12.21 12.03
CA VAL A 503 19.94 13.55 12.28
C VAL A 503 19.92 14.47 11.04
N TYR A 504 19.91 13.91 9.84
CA TYR A 504 19.82 14.68 8.59
C TYR A 504 18.48 15.39 8.45
N TYR A 505 17.40 14.80 8.95
CA TYR A 505 16.05 15.29 8.70
C TYR A 505 15.63 16.39 9.66
N HIS A 506 15.96 16.28 10.96
CA HIS A 506 15.59 17.31 11.93
C HIS A 506 16.66 18.39 12.13
N ARG A 507 17.93 18.13 11.83
CA ARG A 507 19.08 19.07 11.95
C ARG A 507 19.12 19.85 13.26
N ALA A 508 18.66 19.27 14.37
CA ALA A 508 18.62 19.92 15.66
C ALA A 508 20.03 20.21 16.18
N ASN A 509 20.20 21.40 16.74
CA ASN A 509 21.36 21.84 17.48
C ASN A 509 20.92 22.78 18.63
N ASN A 510 21.85 23.40 19.34
CA ASN A 510 21.53 24.29 20.47
C ASN A 510 20.68 25.51 20.09
N ASP A 511 20.70 25.94 18.82
CA ASP A 511 20.04 27.17 18.38
C ASP A 511 18.70 26.92 17.69
N SER A 512 18.58 25.81 16.97
CA SER A 512 17.48 25.60 16.01
C SER A 512 17.21 24.15 15.66
N ILE A 513 16.05 23.90 15.04
CA ILE A 513 15.60 22.61 14.56
C ILE A 513 14.83 22.77 13.22
N GLY A 514 14.77 21.69 12.43
CA GLY A 514 14.05 21.63 11.17
C GLY A 514 14.96 21.70 9.96
N PHE A 515 14.42 21.38 8.79
CA PHE A 515 15.14 21.40 7.54
C PHE A 515 14.71 22.61 6.70
N ASP A 516 15.62 23.52 6.37
CA ASP A 516 15.32 24.59 5.43
C ASP A 516 15.25 24.05 4.00
N ARG A 517 14.02 23.90 3.51
CA ARG A 517 13.69 23.50 2.15
C ARG A 517 13.10 24.61 1.30
N THR A 518 13.10 25.84 1.83
CA THR A 518 12.70 27.06 1.13
C THR A 518 13.77 27.50 0.11
N HIS A 519 13.51 28.63 -0.56
CA HIS A 519 14.48 29.24 -1.49
C HIS A 519 15.82 29.61 -0.84
N THR A 520 15.87 29.75 0.49
CA THR A 520 17.11 30.02 1.24
C THR A 520 17.91 28.77 1.59
N GLY A 521 17.29 27.58 1.46
CA GLY A 521 17.88 26.29 1.78
C GLY A 521 18.06 25.38 0.57
N SER A 522 17.48 24.16 0.64
CA SER A 522 17.58 23.21 -0.48
C SER A 522 16.71 23.57 -1.69
N ASN A 523 15.86 24.56 -1.56
CA ASN A 523 14.91 25.01 -2.59
C ASN A 523 14.00 23.88 -3.12
N ALA A 524 13.48 23.04 -2.23
CA ALA A 524 12.55 21.98 -2.62
C ALA A 524 11.14 22.51 -2.88
N THR A 525 10.77 23.65 -2.26
CA THR A 525 9.47 24.30 -2.44
C THR A 525 9.18 24.67 -3.89
N VAL A 526 10.21 25.00 -4.69
CA VAL A 526 10.06 25.35 -6.11
C VAL A 526 9.51 24.21 -6.98
N GLN A 527 9.54 22.98 -6.49
CA GLN A 527 8.99 21.82 -7.22
C GLN A 527 7.47 21.69 -7.13
N TYR A 528 6.84 22.39 -6.19
CA TYR A 528 5.38 22.42 -6.02
C TYR A 528 4.73 23.46 -6.96
N ARG A 529 3.52 23.17 -7.43
CA ARG A 529 2.74 24.16 -8.17
C ARG A 529 2.26 25.29 -7.27
N GLU A 530 1.95 26.44 -7.86
CA GLU A 530 1.21 27.49 -7.15
C GLU A 530 -0.23 27.03 -6.80
N PRO A 531 -0.77 27.47 -5.65
CA PRO A 531 -0.16 28.38 -4.68
C PRO A 531 0.76 27.68 -3.65
N TYR A 532 0.97 26.38 -3.74
CA TYR A 532 1.68 25.58 -2.71
C TYR A 532 3.17 25.93 -2.63
N CYS A 533 3.80 26.27 -3.77
CA CYS A 533 5.17 26.77 -3.78
C CYS A 533 5.31 27.96 -2.83
N THR A 534 4.52 28.99 -3.02
CA THR A 534 4.50 30.20 -2.19
C THR A 534 4.11 29.90 -0.75
N ILE A 535 3.06 29.08 -0.52
CA ILE A 535 2.56 28.72 0.81
C ILE A 535 3.64 28.01 1.64
N TYR A 536 4.37 27.06 1.06
CA TYR A 536 5.38 26.29 1.77
C TYR A 536 6.70 27.03 1.94
N ASP A 537 6.99 28.00 1.07
CA ASP A 537 8.22 28.79 1.11
C ASP A 537 8.20 29.91 2.18
N ASP A 538 7.02 30.46 2.47
CA ASP A 538 6.85 31.49 3.51
C ASP A 538 6.41 30.84 4.83
N ILE A 539 7.21 31.03 5.88
CA ILE A 539 6.95 30.51 7.22
C ILE A 539 5.62 30.96 7.81
N ASN A 540 5.14 32.16 7.44
CA ASN A 540 3.88 32.70 7.96
C ASN A 540 2.64 32.02 7.34
N THR A 541 2.77 31.47 6.16
CA THR A 541 1.68 30.79 5.43
C THR A 541 1.82 29.26 5.47
N CYS A 542 3.03 28.76 5.72
CA CYS A 542 3.28 27.32 5.82
C CYS A 542 2.39 26.69 6.92
N PRO A 543 1.61 25.63 6.61
CA PRO A 543 0.85 24.93 7.64
C PRO A 543 1.77 24.36 8.72
N GLU A 544 1.47 24.62 9.99
CA GLU A 544 2.31 24.19 11.13
C GLU A 544 2.59 22.69 11.15
N ARG A 545 1.68 21.88 10.58
CA ARG A 545 1.88 20.43 10.41
C ARG A 545 3.06 20.08 9.49
N TYR A 546 3.58 21.03 8.71
CA TYR A 546 4.76 20.90 7.85
C TYR A 546 5.90 21.85 8.26
N LEU A 547 5.82 22.51 9.40
CA LEU A 547 6.79 23.52 9.83
C LEU A 547 8.22 22.99 9.73
N LEU A 548 8.55 21.95 10.46
CA LEU A 548 9.92 21.40 10.51
C LEU A 548 10.31 20.60 9.26
N TRP A 549 9.33 20.32 8.39
CA TRP A 549 9.60 19.74 7.07
C TRP A 549 10.19 20.78 6.12
N PHE A 550 9.67 22.00 6.09
CA PHE A 550 10.07 23.03 5.14
C PHE A 550 10.98 24.10 5.75
N HIS A 551 10.90 24.36 7.05
CA HIS A 551 11.59 25.46 7.70
C HIS A 551 12.50 24.99 8.83
N ARG A 552 13.63 25.68 8.95
CA ARG A 552 14.49 25.62 10.12
C ARG A 552 14.21 26.81 11.01
N VAL A 553 13.86 26.56 12.28
CA VAL A 553 13.41 27.60 13.20
C VAL A 553 14.19 27.55 14.51
N PRO A 554 14.42 28.72 15.17
CA PRO A 554 14.99 28.71 16.52
C PRO A 554 14.03 28.04 17.51
N TRP A 555 14.56 27.47 18.57
CA TRP A 555 13.74 26.82 19.60
C TRP A 555 12.72 27.77 20.25
N THR A 556 13.01 29.09 20.24
CA THR A 556 12.10 30.16 20.75
C THR A 556 10.98 30.53 19.79
N TYR A 557 10.97 29.98 18.55
CA TYR A 557 9.89 30.24 17.60
C TYR A 557 8.54 29.81 18.19
N ARG A 558 7.52 30.71 18.11
CA ARG A 558 6.21 30.45 18.64
C ARG A 558 5.23 30.10 17.52
N LEU A 559 4.57 28.96 17.72
CA LEU A 559 3.46 28.52 16.88
C LEU A 559 2.19 29.34 17.17
N LYS A 560 1.14 29.16 16.37
CA LYS A 560 -0.16 29.83 16.53
C LYS A 560 -0.81 29.58 17.91
N SER A 561 -0.46 28.47 18.53
CA SER A 561 -0.86 28.15 19.91
C SER A 561 -0.23 29.06 20.98
N GLY A 562 0.77 29.86 20.61
CA GLY A 562 1.60 30.64 21.52
C GLY A 562 2.74 29.85 22.17
N ARG A 563 2.78 28.53 22.03
CA ARG A 563 3.85 27.66 22.53
C ARG A 563 5.11 27.80 21.70
N THR A 564 6.27 27.69 22.32
CA THR A 564 7.54 27.48 21.61
C THR A 564 7.56 26.12 20.90
N VAL A 565 8.51 25.90 20.00
CA VAL A 565 8.63 24.62 19.28
C VAL A 565 8.73 23.44 20.25
N TYR A 566 9.55 23.55 21.30
CA TYR A 566 9.71 22.48 22.27
C TYR A 566 8.44 22.26 23.11
N GLU A 567 7.80 23.33 23.59
CA GLU A 567 6.52 23.25 24.32
C GLU A 567 5.41 22.64 23.46
N GLU A 568 5.39 22.94 22.14
CA GLU A 568 4.41 22.33 21.23
C GLU A 568 4.73 20.85 20.99
N MET A 569 6.00 20.44 20.88
CA MET A 569 6.38 19.04 20.83
C MET A 569 5.89 18.29 22.08
N GLU A 570 6.16 18.82 23.27
CA GLU A 570 5.72 18.22 24.53
C GLU A 570 4.19 18.05 24.57
N TYR A 571 3.46 19.09 24.15
CA TYR A 571 2.01 19.03 24.04
C TYR A 571 1.55 17.96 23.06
N ARG A 572 2.13 17.88 21.86
CA ARG A 572 1.74 16.94 20.81
C ARG A 572 2.03 15.49 21.21
N TYR A 573 3.25 15.21 21.66
CA TYR A 573 3.61 13.87 22.14
C TYR A 573 2.69 13.43 23.28
N THR A 574 2.37 14.31 24.21
CA THR A 574 1.43 14.00 25.31
C THR A 574 0.03 13.76 24.80
N ARG A 575 -0.46 14.58 23.86
CA ARG A 575 -1.78 14.39 23.23
C ARG A 575 -1.86 13.05 22.52
N GLY A 576 -0.83 12.68 21.74
CA GLY A 576 -0.80 11.40 21.03
C GLY A 576 -0.86 10.19 21.97
N VAL A 577 -0.17 10.23 23.10
CA VAL A 577 -0.27 9.20 24.16
C VAL A 577 -1.68 9.12 24.72
N ASN A 578 -2.27 10.27 25.09
CA ASN A 578 -3.62 10.32 25.65
C ASN A 578 -4.70 9.81 24.66
N GLU A 579 -4.49 10.03 23.37
CA GLU A 579 -5.38 9.46 22.34
C GLU A 579 -5.33 7.92 22.33
N VAL A 580 -4.15 7.32 22.50
CA VAL A 580 -4.03 5.86 22.57
C VAL A 580 -4.67 5.33 23.86
N GLU A 581 -4.55 6.02 24.98
CA GLU A 581 -5.27 5.68 26.24
C GLU A 581 -6.79 5.73 26.01
N ASP A 582 -7.29 6.72 25.28
CA ASP A 582 -8.71 6.81 24.94
C ASP A 582 -9.14 5.65 24.02
N PHE A 583 -8.30 5.23 23.06
CA PHE A 583 -8.59 4.06 22.22
C PHE A 583 -8.76 2.79 23.05
N ILE A 584 -7.89 2.57 24.05
CA ILE A 584 -8.00 1.45 24.99
C ILE A 584 -9.31 1.53 25.78
N ARG A 585 -9.68 2.71 26.28
CA ARG A 585 -10.94 2.92 27.00
C ARG A 585 -12.14 2.55 26.13
N VAL A 586 -12.21 3.07 24.91
CA VAL A 586 -13.29 2.77 23.95
C VAL A 586 -13.33 1.28 23.59
N TRP A 587 -12.16 0.65 23.40
CA TRP A 587 -12.09 -0.78 23.11
C TRP A 587 -12.61 -1.63 24.30
N ASN A 588 -12.30 -1.24 25.53
CA ASN A 588 -12.84 -1.90 26.72
C ASN A 588 -14.37 -1.75 26.83
N GLU A 589 -14.93 -0.61 26.46
CA GLU A 589 -16.39 -0.41 26.39
C GLU A 589 -17.04 -1.29 25.32
N ALA A 590 -16.31 -1.62 24.26
CA ALA A 590 -16.78 -2.50 23.19
C ALA A 590 -16.77 -4.01 23.57
N LYS A 591 -16.07 -4.41 24.64
CA LYS A 591 -15.89 -5.81 25.06
C LYS A 591 -17.17 -6.65 25.06
N PRO A 592 -18.31 -6.19 25.60
CA PRO A 592 -19.54 -7.00 25.63
C PRO A 592 -20.13 -7.34 24.25
N TYR A 593 -19.65 -6.68 23.19
CA TYR A 593 -20.20 -6.76 21.83
C TYR A 593 -19.25 -7.41 20.83
N ILE A 594 -18.02 -7.71 21.27
CA ILE A 594 -16.96 -8.31 20.45
C ILE A 594 -16.70 -9.71 20.98
N ASP A 595 -16.43 -10.67 20.09
CA ASP A 595 -15.97 -12.00 20.52
C ASP A 595 -14.65 -11.89 21.31
N GLU A 596 -14.51 -12.81 22.27
CA GLU A 596 -13.38 -12.76 23.22
C GLU A 596 -12.02 -12.81 22.55
N GLN A 597 -11.87 -13.59 21.46
CA GLN A 597 -10.59 -13.75 20.78
C GLN A 597 -10.14 -12.43 20.13
N ARG A 598 -10.99 -11.83 19.28
CA ARG A 598 -10.63 -10.54 18.64
C ARG A 598 -10.47 -9.44 19.68
N TRP A 599 -11.30 -9.44 20.74
CA TRP A 599 -11.15 -8.45 21.77
C TRP A 599 -9.78 -8.53 22.45
N GLN A 600 -9.31 -9.73 22.84
CA GLN A 600 -8.00 -9.94 23.48
C GLN A 600 -6.84 -9.59 22.56
N GLU A 601 -6.91 -10.01 21.28
CA GLU A 601 -5.85 -9.75 20.29
C GLU A 601 -5.69 -8.25 20.03
N VAL A 602 -6.78 -7.49 19.91
CA VAL A 602 -6.74 -6.04 19.70
C VAL A 602 -6.33 -5.32 20.99
N ASP A 603 -6.81 -5.73 22.18
CA ASP A 603 -6.37 -5.15 23.43
C ASP A 603 -4.86 -5.25 23.62
N ALA A 604 -4.30 -6.44 23.41
CA ALA A 604 -2.85 -6.65 23.48
C ALA A 604 -2.07 -5.73 22.51
N ARG A 605 -2.60 -5.48 21.32
CA ARG A 605 -2.01 -4.55 20.35
C ARG A 605 -2.11 -3.09 20.80
N LEU A 606 -3.22 -2.66 21.38
CA LEU A 606 -3.40 -1.31 21.89
C LEU A 606 -2.51 -1.04 23.11
N GLN A 607 -2.34 -2.01 24.01
CA GLN A 607 -1.38 -1.90 25.14
C GLN A 607 0.05 -1.74 24.60
N HIS A 608 0.45 -2.54 23.63
CA HIS A 608 1.75 -2.41 22.96
C HIS A 608 1.92 -1.05 22.26
N GLN A 609 0.87 -0.54 21.62
CA GLN A 609 0.87 0.79 21.00
C GLN A 609 1.07 1.89 22.04
N LEU A 610 0.43 1.78 23.21
CA LEU A 610 0.61 2.74 24.32
C LEU A 610 2.04 2.73 24.86
N GLU A 611 2.61 1.54 25.06
CA GLU A 611 4.02 1.40 25.47
C GLU A 611 4.96 2.09 24.48
N ASN A 612 4.76 1.84 23.18
CA ASN A 612 5.58 2.43 22.14
C ASN A 612 5.36 3.94 22.01
N ALA A 613 4.12 4.44 22.13
CA ALA A 613 3.84 5.88 22.13
C ALA A 613 4.54 6.61 23.29
N ASN A 614 4.59 6.01 24.49
CA ASN A 614 5.34 6.52 25.63
C ASN A 614 6.86 6.48 25.39
N GLN A 615 7.37 5.43 24.73
CA GLN A 615 8.78 5.35 24.33
C GLN A 615 9.14 6.49 23.37
N TRP A 616 8.32 6.75 22.36
CA TRP A 616 8.50 7.87 21.41
C TRP A 616 8.54 9.21 22.15
N LYS A 617 7.53 9.49 22.98
CA LYS A 617 7.45 10.70 23.79
C LYS A 617 8.71 10.89 24.64
N THR A 618 9.08 9.89 25.40
CA THR A 618 10.21 9.97 26.35
C THR A 618 11.53 10.15 25.62
N THR A 619 11.78 9.36 24.58
CA THR A 619 13.05 9.39 23.84
C THR A 619 13.22 10.72 23.08
N CYS A 620 12.19 11.16 22.37
CA CYS A 620 12.27 12.39 21.58
C CYS A 620 12.35 13.63 22.47
N LEU A 621 11.55 13.73 23.54
CA LEU A 621 11.59 14.88 24.45
C LEU A 621 12.91 14.95 25.22
N ASN A 622 13.47 13.82 25.63
CA ASN A 622 14.80 13.81 26.27
C ASN A 622 15.88 14.27 25.30
N TYR A 623 15.87 13.77 24.07
CA TYR A 623 16.85 14.14 23.06
C TYR A 623 16.75 15.63 22.69
N PHE A 624 15.59 16.10 22.27
CA PHE A 624 15.39 17.49 21.87
C PHE A 624 15.50 18.46 23.04
N GLY A 625 15.08 18.04 24.25
CA GLY A 625 15.24 18.81 25.48
C GLY A 625 16.70 19.00 25.92
N SER A 626 17.61 18.13 25.48
CA SER A 626 19.03 18.30 25.77
C SER A 626 19.63 19.57 25.15
N PHE A 627 19.04 20.07 24.05
CA PHE A 627 19.42 21.31 23.40
C PHE A 627 18.88 22.58 24.10
N GLN A 628 17.94 22.42 25.07
CA GLN A 628 17.33 23.53 25.83
C GLN A 628 18.09 23.88 27.11
N LYS A 629 19.06 23.07 27.53
CA LYS A 629 19.70 23.15 28.86
C LYS A 629 20.94 24.03 28.92
N ARG A 630 21.11 25.00 28.00
CA ARG A 630 22.25 25.93 28.06
C ARG A 630 21.81 27.37 28.17
#